data_9b55b56a149679e98b86b19fd5942cdb
#
_entry.id   9b55b56a149679e98b86b19fd5942cdb
#
_cell.length_a   1.000
_cell.length_b   1.000
_cell.length_c   1.000
_cell.angle_alpha   90.00
_cell.angle_beta   90.00
_cell.angle_gamma   90.00
#
_symmetry.space_group_name_H-M   'P 1'
#
loop_
_entity.id
_entity.type
_entity.pdbx_description
1 polymer ?
#
loop_
_entity_poly.entity_id
_entity_poly.type
_entity_poly.pdbx_seq_one_letter_code
_entity_poly.pdbx_strand_id
1 'polypeptide(L)'
;MNLLNTVSNYLPAGLIQETARQTGESESSISNVIKAAIPTVLAGLISKSSTDSNGIFSLVQSASNANILGKLSSIIDVNQSSNAGSFNIWTILQHLFGDKLQGLIRSLSAFAGVKESSAQTALGLSAATTLGAVGTHAAANNLDANGLSSYLQSQKAELSAAVPAGFDFAAMAGTLGLGSLFAANPVVERTNINTP
;
A
#
# COMPACT_ATOMS: atom_id res chain seq x y z
N MET A 1 0.26 10.27 15.06
CA MET A 1 -0.30 8.91 15.02
C MET A 1 0.27 8.22 13.80
N ASN A 2 0.94 7.08 13.98
CA ASN A 2 1.63 6.38 12.89
C ASN A 2 0.61 5.54 12.11
N LEU A 3 0.31 5.95 10.88
CA LEU A 3 -0.67 5.28 10.02
C LEU A 3 -0.27 3.82 9.72
N LEU A 4 1.02 3.56 9.57
CA LEU A 4 1.54 2.21 9.32
C LEU A 4 1.24 1.25 10.47
N ASN A 5 1.42 1.69 11.71
CA ASN A 5 1.03 0.91 12.88
C ASN A 5 -0.49 0.69 12.94
N THR A 6 -1.26 1.72 12.59
CA THR A 6 -2.72 1.64 12.54
C THR A 6 -3.16 0.60 11.49
N VAL A 7 -2.60 0.65 10.29
CA VAL A 7 -2.90 -0.34 9.22
C VAL A 7 -2.53 -1.75 9.66
N SER A 8 -1.36 -1.91 10.28
CA SER A 8 -0.91 -3.23 10.80
C SER A 8 -1.86 -3.78 11.86
N ASN A 9 -2.45 -2.94 12.70
CA ASN A 9 -3.42 -3.36 13.72
C ASN A 9 -4.77 -3.81 13.12
N TYR A 10 -5.12 -3.32 11.93
CA TYR A 10 -6.32 -3.77 11.20
C TYR A 10 -6.10 -5.08 10.43
N LEU A 11 -4.87 -5.60 10.39
CA LEU A 11 -4.53 -6.89 9.77
C LEU A 11 -4.34 -7.95 10.87
N PRO A 12 -5.40 -8.65 11.29
CA PRO A 12 -5.27 -9.71 12.25
C PRO A 12 -4.44 -10.88 11.67
N ALA A 13 -3.66 -11.54 12.52
CA ALA A 13 -2.85 -12.69 12.13
C ALA A 13 -3.67 -13.79 11.42
N GLY A 14 -4.93 -13.95 11.79
CA GLY A 14 -5.85 -14.89 11.15
C GLY A 14 -6.12 -14.59 9.67
N LEU A 15 -6.10 -13.33 9.25
CA LEU A 15 -6.24 -12.95 7.83
C LEU A 15 -4.99 -13.30 7.02
N ILE A 16 -3.80 -13.12 7.59
CA ILE A 16 -2.54 -13.52 6.96
C ILE A 16 -2.52 -15.03 6.80
N GLN A 17 -2.90 -15.78 7.84
CA GLN A 17 -2.98 -17.24 7.82
C GLN A 17 -4.00 -17.74 6.79
N GLU A 18 -5.18 -17.14 6.72
CA GLU A 18 -6.20 -17.51 5.74
C GLU A 18 -5.72 -17.21 4.30
N THR A 19 -5.09 -16.06 4.08
CA THR A 19 -4.50 -15.72 2.78
C THR A 19 -3.43 -16.73 2.38
N ALA A 20 -2.54 -17.10 3.30
CA ALA A 20 -1.49 -18.09 3.08
C ALA A 20 -2.08 -19.45 2.70
N ARG A 21 -3.11 -19.88 3.40
CA ARG A 21 -3.81 -21.15 3.15
C ARG A 21 -4.48 -21.16 1.78
N GLN A 22 -5.18 -20.10 1.41
CA GLN A 22 -5.90 -20.02 0.13
C GLN A 22 -4.96 -19.91 -1.06
N THR A 23 -3.83 -19.22 -0.91
CA THR A 23 -2.84 -19.06 -1.97
C THR A 23 -1.84 -20.21 -2.05
N GLY A 24 -1.80 -21.08 -1.04
CA GLY A 24 -0.83 -22.16 -0.94
C GLY A 24 0.60 -21.69 -0.65
N GLU A 25 0.72 -20.53 -0.01
CA GLU A 25 2.00 -19.91 0.37
C GLU A 25 2.25 -20.01 1.87
N SER A 26 3.48 -19.73 2.31
CA SER A 26 3.76 -19.65 3.74
C SER A 26 3.24 -18.35 4.36
N GLU A 27 2.85 -18.39 5.63
CA GLU A 27 2.42 -17.18 6.37
C GLU A 27 3.52 -16.12 6.39
N SER A 28 4.78 -16.54 6.52
CA SER A 28 5.94 -15.64 6.49
C SER A 28 6.09 -14.93 5.14
N SER A 29 5.90 -15.66 4.03
CA SER A 29 5.97 -15.08 2.69
C SER A 29 4.83 -14.07 2.45
N ILE A 30 3.59 -14.42 2.82
CA ILE A 30 2.45 -13.49 2.73
C ILE A 30 2.67 -12.26 3.62
N SER A 31 3.16 -12.45 4.84
CA SER A 31 3.51 -11.34 5.74
C SER A 31 4.56 -10.41 5.12
N ASN A 32 5.57 -10.96 4.44
CA ASN A 32 6.59 -10.15 3.76
C ASN A 32 6.00 -9.35 2.60
N VAL A 33 5.11 -9.94 1.79
CA VAL A 33 4.38 -9.19 0.75
C VAL A 33 3.61 -8.04 1.37
N ILE A 34 2.84 -8.28 2.42
CA ILE A 34 2.01 -7.27 3.09
C ILE A 34 2.88 -6.13 3.64
N LYS A 35 4.00 -6.46 4.31
CA LYS A 35 4.95 -5.46 4.86
C LYS A 35 5.54 -4.56 3.78
N ALA A 36 5.76 -5.07 2.57
CA ALA A 36 6.23 -4.28 1.44
C ALA A 36 5.07 -3.56 0.72
N ALA A 37 3.90 -4.18 0.64
CA ALA A 37 2.74 -3.64 -0.06
C ALA A 37 2.12 -2.43 0.66
N ILE A 38 2.00 -2.46 1.99
CA ILE A 38 1.39 -1.36 2.77
C ILE A 38 2.11 -0.02 2.51
N PRO A 39 3.43 0.12 2.70
CA PRO A 39 4.11 1.38 2.41
C PRO A 39 4.04 1.76 0.94
N THR A 40 4.01 0.78 0.03
CA THR A 40 3.88 1.03 -1.40
C THR A 40 2.51 1.62 -1.77
N VAL A 41 1.44 1.04 -1.25
CA VAL A 41 0.08 1.57 -1.46
C VAL A 41 -0.04 2.97 -0.86
N LEU A 42 0.49 3.18 0.33
CA LEU A 42 0.47 4.48 0.98
C LEU A 42 1.27 5.53 0.18
N ALA A 43 2.42 5.15 -0.38
CA ALA A 43 3.18 6.02 -1.28
C ALA A 43 2.38 6.39 -2.54
N GLY A 44 1.64 5.43 -3.12
CA GLY A 44 0.73 5.68 -4.24
C GLY A 44 -0.36 6.69 -3.88
N LEU A 45 -0.99 6.53 -2.72
CA LEU A 45 -2.00 7.47 -2.21
C LEU A 45 -1.42 8.87 -2.01
N ILE A 46 -0.24 8.99 -1.39
CA ILE A 46 0.45 10.26 -1.18
C ILE A 46 0.78 10.94 -2.49
N SER A 47 1.31 10.21 -3.46
CA SER A 47 1.66 10.74 -4.77
C SER A 47 0.42 11.26 -5.50
N LYS A 48 -0.62 10.46 -5.55
CA LYS A 48 -1.87 10.84 -6.22
C LYS A 48 -2.61 11.97 -5.50
N SER A 49 -2.57 12.01 -4.17
CA SER A 49 -3.21 13.10 -3.41
C SER A 49 -2.61 14.48 -3.71
N SER A 50 -1.36 14.53 -4.18
CA SER A 50 -0.72 15.78 -4.61
C SER A 50 -1.24 16.30 -5.96
N THR A 51 -1.74 15.42 -6.82
CA THR A 51 -2.22 15.75 -8.17
C THR A 51 -3.74 15.69 -8.30
N ASP A 52 -4.39 14.84 -7.51
CA ASP A 52 -5.83 14.59 -7.51
C ASP A 52 -6.34 14.31 -6.10
N SER A 53 -6.34 15.34 -5.26
CA SER A 53 -6.80 15.24 -3.87
C SER A 53 -8.29 14.88 -3.77
N ASN A 54 -9.13 15.38 -4.68
CA ASN A 54 -10.57 15.09 -4.68
C ASN A 54 -10.85 13.64 -5.09
N GLY A 55 -10.13 13.11 -6.10
CA GLY A 55 -10.24 11.72 -6.51
C GLY A 55 -9.82 10.77 -5.39
N ILE A 56 -8.70 11.04 -4.73
CA ILE A 56 -8.25 10.25 -3.57
C ILE A 56 -9.24 10.33 -2.41
N PHE A 57 -9.78 11.51 -2.11
CA PHE A 57 -10.79 11.68 -1.07
C PHE A 57 -12.04 10.84 -1.37
N SER A 58 -12.53 10.88 -2.61
CA SER A 58 -13.69 10.06 -3.04
C SER A 58 -13.44 8.57 -2.91
N LEU A 59 -12.22 8.10 -3.26
CA LEU A 59 -11.82 6.70 -3.11
C LEU A 59 -11.80 6.26 -1.64
N VAL A 60 -11.20 7.07 -0.79
CA VAL A 60 -11.11 6.83 0.66
C VAL A 60 -12.50 6.82 1.29
N GLN A 61 -13.35 7.76 0.90
CA GLN A 61 -14.73 7.84 1.38
C GLN A 61 -15.55 6.63 0.92
N SER A 62 -15.38 6.20 -0.32
CA SER A 62 -16.04 4.99 -0.85
C SER A 62 -15.61 3.74 -0.09
N ALA A 63 -14.33 3.62 0.26
CA ALA A 63 -13.80 2.52 1.06
C ALA A 63 -14.40 2.52 2.48
N SER A 64 -14.53 3.69 3.10
CA SER A 64 -15.13 3.84 4.42
C SER A 64 -16.62 3.48 4.38
N ASN A 65 -17.37 4.00 3.42
CA ASN A 65 -18.80 3.73 3.25
C ASN A 65 -19.09 2.25 2.92
N ALA A 66 -18.21 1.59 2.19
CA ALA A 66 -18.31 0.16 1.89
C ALA A 66 -17.99 -0.73 3.09
N ASN A 67 -17.58 -0.16 4.23
CA ASN A 67 -17.11 -0.88 5.41
C ASN A 67 -16.06 -1.96 5.06
N ILE A 68 -15.05 -1.54 4.29
CA ILE A 68 -14.08 -2.45 3.69
C ILE A 68 -13.27 -3.22 4.74
N LEU A 69 -13.01 -2.60 5.90
CA LEU A 69 -12.32 -3.25 7.02
C LEU A 69 -13.12 -4.43 7.59
N GLY A 70 -14.45 -4.34 7.58
CA GLY A 70 -15.32 -5.44 8.00
C GLY A 70 -15.47 -6.55 6.96
N LYS A 71 -15.01 -6.30 5.72
CA LYS A 71 -15.13 -7.23 4.58
C LYS A 71 -13.80 -7.74 4.06
N LEU A 72 -12.71 -7.59 4.82
CA LEU A 72 -11.37 -7.99 4.37
C LEU A 72 -11.29 -9.47 3.99
N SER A 73 -12.02 -10.34 4.67
CA SER A 73 -12.09 -11.77 4.35
C SER A 73 -12.67 -12.04 2.96
N SER A 74 -13.60 -11.22 2.49
CA SER A 74 -14.20 -11.35 1.16
C SER A 74 -13.26 -10.94 0.03
N ILE A 75 -12.21 -10.17 0.33
CA ILE A 75 -11.21 -9.73 -0.65
C ILE A 75 -10.22 -10.87 -0.95
N ILE A 76 -10.01 -11.76 0.01
CA ILE A 76 -9.15 -12.93 -0.13
C ILE A 76 -9.77 -13.96 -1.08
N ASP A 77 -11.10 -14.03 -1.13
CA ASP A 77 -11.81 -14.99 -1.97
C ASP A 77 -11.79 -14.55 -3.44
N VAL A 78 -10.74 -14.94 -4.15
CA VAL A 78 -10.46 -14.57 -5.55
C VAL A 78 -11.56 -15.01 -6.51
N ASN A 79 -12.35 -16.03 -6.13
CA ASN A 79 -13.44 -16.57 -6.93
C ASN A 79 -14.74 -15.77 -6.83
N GLN A 80 -14.85 -14.86 -5.86
CA GLN A 80 -16.03 -14.02 -5.62
C GLN A 80 -15.91 -12.61 -6.21
N SER A 81 -14.89 -12.36 -7.02
CA SER A 81 -14.56 -11.02 -7.58
C SER A 81 -15.65 -10.39 -8.45
N SER A 82 -16.74 -11.09 -8.71
CA SER A 82 -17.80 -10.63 -9.63
C SER A 82 -18.97 -9.92 -8.95
N ASN A 83 -19.12 -9.97 -7.63
CA ASN A 83 -20.34 -9.52 -6.96
C ASN A 83 -20.18 -8.71 -5.67
N ALA A 84 -18.99 -8.29 -5.28
CA ALA A 84 -18.85 -7.33 -4.19
C ALA A 84 -19.22 -5.94 -4.72
N GLY A 85 -20.46 -5.54 -4.50
CA GLY A 85 -21.04 -4.31 -5.04
C GLY A 85 -20.11 -3.09 -5.00
N SER A 86 -20.21 -2.26 -6.01
CA SER A 86 -19.68 -0.89 -6.19
C SER A 86 -18.22 -0.57 -5.79
N PHE A 87 -17.54 -1.37 -4.98
CA PHE A 87 -16.17 -1.15 -4.52
C PHE A 87 -15.23 -2.22 -5.08
N ASN A 88 -14.51 -1.89 -6.14
CA ASN A 88 -13.53 -2.79 -6.75
C ASN A 88 -12.10 -2.32 -6.42
N ILE A 89 -11.42 -3.05 -5.55
CA ILE A 89 -10.06 -2.72 -5.12
C ILE A 89 -9.07 -2.67 -6.31
N TRP A 90 -9.31 -3.46 -7.36
CA TRP A 90 -8.48 -3.49 -8.56
C TRP A 90 -8.59 -2.20 -9.36
N THR A 91 -9.79 -1.66 -9.50
CA THR A 91 -10.01 -0.35 -10.12
C THR A 91 -9.24 0.75 -9.38
N ILE A 92 -9.21 0.68 -8.05
CA ILE A 92 -8.46 1.64 -7.23
C ILE A 92 -6.96 1.46 -7.43
N LEU A 93 -6.46 0.22 -7.40
CA LEU A 93 -5.04 -0.05 -7.65
C LEU A 93 -4.61 0.39 -9.06
N GLN A 94 -5.46 0.18 -10.07
CA GLN A 94 -5.23 0.70 -11.42
C GLN A 94 -5.23 2.23 -11.46
N HIS A 95 -6.11 2.89 -10.71
CA HIS A 95 -6.12 4.35 -10.61
C HIS A 95 -4.84 4.89 -9.93
N LEU A 96 -4.35 4.19 -8.90
CA LEU A 96 -3.13 4.58 -8.19
C LEU A 96 -1.86 4.34 -8.99
N PHE A 97 -1.74 3.20 -9.64
CA PHE A 97 -0.49 2.71 -10.25
C PHE A 97 -0.53 2.61 -11.79
N GLY A 98 -1.71 2.61 -12.38
CA GLY A 98 -1.87 2.50 -13.83
C GLY A 98 -1.18 1.26 -14.41
N ASP A 99 -0.47 1.44 -15.51
CA ASP A 99 0.27 0.37 -16.22
C ASP A 99 1.41 -0.25 -15.38
N LYS A 100 1.80 0.41 -14.29
CA LYS A 100 2.89 -0.02 -13.42
C LYS A 100 2.47 -1.06 -12.39
N LEU A 101 1.16 -1.30 -12.25
CA LEU A 101 0.60 -2.26 -11.31
C LEU A 101 1.17 -3.68 -11.50
N GLN A 102 1.32 -4.12 -12.76
CA GLN A 102 1.90 -5.44 -13.06
C GLN A 102 3.38 -5.53 -12.64
N GLY A 103 4.15 -4.47 -12.88
CA GLY A 103 5.54 -4.39 -12.41
C GLY A 103 5.65 -4.46 -10.89
N LEU A 104 4.73 -3.79 -10.18
CA LEU A 104 4.63 -3.84 -8.72
C LEU A 104 4.34 -5.26 -8.22
N ILE A 105 3.37 -5.96 -8.82
CA ILE A 105 3.02 -7.34 -8.46
C ILE A 105 4.23 -8.27 -8.64
N ARG A 106 4.95 -8.15 -9.76
CA ARG A 106 6.17 -8.94 -10.02
C ARG A 106 7.27 -8.65 -9.00
N SER A 107 7.48 -7.39 -8.65
CA SER A 107 8.48 -7.00 -7.66
C SER A 107 8.15 -7.57 -6.28
N LEU A 108 6.89 -7.53 -5.86
CA LEU A 108 6.42 -8.12 -4.61
C LEU A 108 6.54 -9.64 -4.61
N SER A 109 6.17 -10.28 -5.74
CA SER A 109 6.31 -11.73 -5.96
C SER A 109 7.77 -12.17 -5.83
N ALA A 110 8.68 -11.50 -6.53
CA ALA A 110 10.11 -11.80 -6.49
C ALA A 110 10.72 -11.57 -5.10
N PHE A 111 10.33 -10.48 -4.43
CA PHE A 111 10.83 -10.13 -3.10
C PHE A 111 10.46 -11.18 -2.04
N ALA A 112 9.23 -11.63 -2.04
CA ALA A 112 8.73 -12.58 -1.04
C ALA A 112 8.85 -14.06 -1.47
N GLY A 113 9.25 -14.32 -2.70
CA GLY A 113 9.36 -15.68 -3.24
C GLY A 113 8.01 -16.38 -3.39
N VAL A 114 6.97 -15.64 -3.73
CA VAL A 114 5.60 -16.15 -3.92
C VAL A 114 5.17 -16.05 -5.38
N LYS A 115 4.08 -16.72 -5.74
CA LYS A 115 3.48 -16.57 -7.08
C LYS A 115 2.92 -15.15 -7.29
N GLU A 116 2.88 -14.69 -8.54
CA GLU A 116 2.29 -13.38 -8.87
C GLU A 116 0.82 -13.27 -8.42
N SER A 117 0.04 -14.35 -8.55
CA SER A 117 -1.35 -14.40 -8.06
C SER A 117 -1.46 -14.24 -6.54
N SER A 118 -0.51 -14.81 -5.80
CA SER A 118 -0.44 -14.69 -4.33
C SER A 118 -0.03 -13.28 -3.91
N ALA A 119 0.97 -12.71 -4.61
CA ALA A 119 1.38 -11.32 -4.42
C ALA A 119 0.24 -10.34 -4.75
N GLN A 120 -0.54 -10.63 -5.79
CA GLN A 120 -1.71 -9.87 -6.18
C GLN A 120 -2.78 -9.87 -5.07
N THR A 121 -3.13 -11.03 -4.54
CA THR A 121 -4.11 -11.16 -3.45
C THR A 121 -3.64 -10.38 -2.21
N ALA A 122 -2.39 -10.54 -1.80
CA ALA A 122 -1.83 -9.84 -0.65
C ALA A 122 -1.75 -8.32 -0.87
N LEU A 123 -1.46 -7.86 -2.09
CA LEU A 123 -1.51 -6.44 -2.46
C LEU A 123 -2.93 -5.88 -2.35
N GLY A 124 -3.93 -6.61 -2.86
CA GLY A 124 -5.34 -6.23 -2.75
C GLY A 124 -5.78 -6.09 -1.29
N LEU A 125 -5.41 -7.06 -0.45
CA LEU A 125 -5.68 -7.03 0.99
C LEU A 125 -5.01 -5.83 1.67
N SER A 126 -3.73 -5.57 1.35
CA SER A 126 -2.98 -4.43 1.88
C SER A 126 -3.60 -3.09 1.46
N ALA A 127 -4.03 -2.98 0.20
CA ALA A 127 -4.69 -1.78 -0.31
C ALA A 127 -6.03 -1.53 0.38
N ALA A 128 -6.86 -2.56 0.53
CA ALA A 128 -8.14 -2.47 1.22
C ALA A 128 -7.97 -2.05 2.68
N THR A 129 -7.02 -2.64 3.39
CA THR A 129 -6.72 -2.30 4.79
C THR A 129 -6.21 -0.87 4.91
N THR A 130 -5.30 -0.45 4.03
CA THR A 130 -4.75 0.91 4.02
C THR A 130 -5.84 1.94 3.75
N LEU A 131 -6.66 1.73 2.73
CA LEU A 131 -7.78 2.62 2.39
C LEU A 131 -8.82 2.69 3.52
N GLY A 132 -9.14 1.55 4.12
CA GLY A 132 -10.07 1.48 5.24
C GLY A 132 -9.54 2.20 6.48
N ALA A 133 -8.27 2.04 6.81
CA ALA A 133 -7.62 2.75 7.93
C ALA A 133 -7.57 4.26 7.69
N VAL A 134 -7.18 4.68 6.49
CA VAL A 134 -7.19 6.11 6.09
C VAL A 134 -8.60 6.67 6.12
N GLY A 135 -9.59 5.91 5.62
CA GLY A 135 -11.00 6.32 5.64
C GLY A 135 -11.56 6.49 7.04
N THR A 136 -11.27 5.55 7.93
CA THR A 136 -11.66 5.64 9.35
C THR A 136 -11.05 6.87 10.01
N HIS A 137 -9.76 7.13 9.74
CA HIS A 137 -9.08 8.31 10.29
C HIS A 137 -9.66 9.61 9.73
N ALA A 138 -9.91 9.68 8.42
CA ALA A 138 -10.51 10.85 7.78
C ALA A 138 -11.91 11.15 8.33
N ALA A 139 -12.73 10.13 8.49
CA ALA A 139 -14.08 10.27 9.06
C ALA A 139 -14.03 10.72 10.53
N ALA A 140 -13.18 10.12 11.35
CA ALA A 140 -13.04 10.45 12.77
C ALA A 140 -12.56 11.89 13.01
N ASN A 141 -11.82 12.47 12.06
CA ASN A 141 -11.27 13.83 12.14
C ASN A 141 -11.99 14.81 11.22
N ASN A 142 -13.08 14.41 10.57
CA ASN A 142 -13.84 15.24 9.62
C ASN A 142 -12.95 15.89 8.55
N LEU A 143 -11.98 15.15 8.03
CA LEU A 143 -11.06 15.66 7.03
C LEU A 143 -11.78 15.81 5.68
N ASP A 144 -11.56 16.94 5.05
CA ASP A 144 -11.88 17.15 3.63
C ASP A 144 -10.73 16.69 2.72
N ALA A 145 -10.86 16.89 1.41
CA ALA A 145 -9.83 16.49 0.44
C ALA A 145 -8.45 17.11 0.73
N ASN A 146 -8.41 18.37 1.16
CA ASN A 146 -7.17 19.07 1.50
C ASN A 146 -6.58 18.57 2.82
N GLY A 147 -7.41 18.40 3.84
CA GLY A 147 -7.01 17.84 5.14
C GLY A 147 -6.46 16.42 4.99
N LEU A 148 -7.12 15.59 4.19
CA LEU A 148 -6.65 14.23 3.87
C LEU A 148 -5.31 14.27 3.13
N SER A 149 -5.16 15.12 2.12
CA SER A 149 -3.91 15.27 1.38
C SER A 149 -2.77 15.71 2.32
N SER A 150 -3.00 16.69 3.17
CA SER A 150 -2.03 17.18 4.16
C SER A 150 -1.63 16.06 5.14
N TYR A 151 -2.60 15.31 5.63
CA TYR A 151 -2.36 14.16 6.50
C TYR A 151 -1.50 13.09 5.81
N LEU A 152 -1.83 12.71 4.58
CA LEU A 152 -1.06 11.75 3.81
C LEU A 152 0.38 12.26 3.57
N GLN A 153 0.55 13.53 3.23
CA GLN A 153 1.88 14.13 3.03
C GLN A 153 2.73 14.08 4.31
N SER A 154 2.12 14.25 5.49
CA SER A 154 2.83 14.15 6.77
C SER A 154 3.39 12.75 7.06
N GLN A 155 2.84 11.71 6.43
CA GLN A 155 3.29 10.32 6.60
C GLN A 155 4.53 9.96 5.76
N LYS A 156 5.01 10.85 4.88
CA LYS A 156 6.18 10.60 4.01
C LYS A 156 7.44 10.17 4.76
N ALA A 157 7.73 10.83 5.86
CA ALA A 157 8.93 10.56 6.65
C ALA A 157 8.92 9.13 7.24
N GLU A 158 7.75 8.63 7.60
CA GLU A 158 7.58 7.30 8.17
C GLU A 158 7.63 6.19 7.12
N LEU A 159 7.24 6.50 5.86
CA LEU A 159 7.30 5.55 4.77
C LEU A 159 8.71 5.03 4.51
N SER A 160 9.70 5.92 4.49
CA SER A 160 11.08 5.54 4.22
C SER A 160 11.66 4.61 5.29
N ALA A 161 11.20 4.76 6.53
CA ALA A 161 11.61 3.90 7.66
C ALA A 161 10.86 2.55 7.70
N ALA A 162 9.73 2.46 7.03
CA ALA A 162 8.85 1.29 7.09
C ALA A 162 9.10 0.27 5.98
N VAL A 163 9.91 0.62 4.99
CA VAL A 163 10.24 -0.28 3.86
C VAL A 163 11.11 -1.42 4.39
N PRO A 164 10.74 -2.69 4.12
CA PRO A 164 11.55 -3.83 4.53
C PRO A 164 12.92 -3.81 3.90
N ALA A 165 13.95 -4.19 4.66
CA ALA A 165 15.29 -4.39 4.12
C ALA A 165 15.26 -5.48 3.03
N GLY A 166 15.91 -5.22 1.91
CA GLY A 166 15.93 -6.14 0.75
C GLY A 166 14.82 -5.90 -0.28
N PHE A 167 13.84 -5.06 0.01
CA PHE A 167 12.88 -4.61 -0.97
C PHE A 167 13.39 -3.34 -1.66
N ASP A 168 13.66 -3.42 -2.96
CA ASP A 168 14.20 -2.27 -3.72
C ASP A 168 13.09 -1.24 -4.00
N PHE A 169 12.69 -0.58 -2.92
CA PHE A 169 11.66 0.44 -2.98
C PHE A 169 12.10 1.67 -3.79
N ALA A 170 13.40 1.98 -3.81
CA ALA A 170 13.93 3.12 -4.55
C ALA A 170 13.79 2.92 -6.07
N ALA A 171 14.14 1.72 -6.58
CA ALA A 171 13.94 1.37 -7.98
C ALA A 171 12.45 1.38 -8.33
N MET A 172 11.61 0.84 -7.45
CA MET A 172 10.17 0.82 -7.65
C MET A 172 9.56 2.22 -7.55
N ALA A 173 9.98 3.05 -6.60
CA ALA A 173 9.56 4.44 -6.48
C ALA A 173 9.92 5.25 -7.74
N GLY A 174 11.09 5.03 -8.33
CA GLY A 174 11.47 5.60 -9.61
C GLY A 174 10.53 5.17 -10.75
N THR A 175 10.24 3.87 -10.83
CA THR A 175 9.30 3.30 -11.82
C THR A 175 7.88 3.82 -11.64
N LEU A 176 7.43 4.00 -10.40
CA LEU A 176 6.09 4.49 -10.07
C LEU A 176 5.96 6.02 -10.16
N GLY A 177 7.04 6.74 -10.48
CA GLY A 177 7.06 8.20 -10.47
C GLY A 177 7.06 8.79 -9.04
N LEU A 178 7.40 7.98 -8.05
CA LEU A 178 7.45 8.34 -6.64
C LEU A 178 8.85 8.80 -6.20
N GLY A 179 9.82 8.82 -7.12
CA GLY A 179 11.22 9.16 -6.83
C GLY A 179 11.37 10.51 -6.13
N SER A 180 10.53 11.47 -6.45
CA SER A 180 10.51 12.78 -5.78
C SER A 180 10.08 12.72 -4.30
N LEU A 181 9.36 11.67 -3.89
CA LEU A 181 8.97 11.49 -2.50
C LEU A 181 10.16 11.09 -1.61
N PHE A 182 11.20 10.48 -2.22
CA PHE A 182 12.36 9.94 -1.54
C PHE A 182 13.67 10.66 -1.89
N ALA A 183 13.63 11.63 -2.81
CA ALA A 183 14.80 12.41 -3.22
C ALA A 183 15.38 13.34 -2.12
N ALA A 184 14.79 13.36 -0.94
CA ALA A 184 15.20 14.23 0.15
C ALA A 184 16.35 13.68 1.03
N ASN A 185 16.97 12.55 0.65
CA ASN A 185 18.21 12.10 1.29
C ASN A 185 19.23 11.70 0.22
N PRO A 186 20.04 12.65 -0.29
CA PRO A 186 21.27 12.24 -0.93
C PRO A 186 22.12 11.58 0.17
N VAL A 187 22.31 10.27 0.06
CA VAL A 187 23.43 9.64 0.74
C VAL A 187 24.66 10.38 0.21
N VAL A 188 25.18 11.29 1.02
CA VAL A 188 26.49 11.87 0.78
C VAL A 188 27.46 10.70 0.95
N GLU A 189 27.72 10.03 -0.14
CA GLU A 189 28.89 9.20 -0.27
C GLU A 189 30.09 10.11 -0.03
N ARG A 190 30.57 10.11 1.20
CA ARG A 190 31.85 10.73 1.53
C ARG A 190 32.91 9.92 0.81
N THR A 191 33.15 10.27 -0.43
CA THR A 191 34.41 9.93 -1.10
C THR A 191 35.52 10.57 -0.27
N ASN A 192 36.12 9.75 0.55
CA ASN A 192 37.34 10.06 1.24
C ASN A 192 38.44 10.11 0.18
N ILE A 193 38.59 11.27 -0.47
CA ILE A 193 39.76 11.57 -1.27
C ILE A 193 40.88 11.89 -0.30
N ASN A 194 41.53 10.85 0.20
CA ASN A 194 42.83 10.96 0.79
C ASN A 194 43.82 11.15 -0.36
N THR A 195 44.09 12.40 -0.71
CA THR A 195 45.22 12.74 -1.60
C THR A 195 46.44 13.03 -0.74
N PRO A 196 47.54 12.30 -0.93
CA PRO A 196 48.80 12.60 -0.26
C PRO A 196 49.37 13.94 -0.70
#